data_5aaf1a72a86afa21507af3988c08da62
#
_entry.id   5aaf1a72a86afa21507af3988c08da62
#
_cell.length_a   1.000
_cell.length_b   1.000
_cell.length_c   1.000
_cell.angle_alpha   90.00
_cell.angle_beta   90.00
_cell.angle_gamma   90.00
#
_symmetry.space_group_name_H-M   'P 1'
#
loop_
_entity.id
_entity.type
_entity.pdbx_description
1 polymer ?
#
loop_
_entity_poly.entity_id
_entity_poly.type
_entity_poly.pdbx_seq_one_letter_code
_entity_poly.pdbx_strand_id
1 'polypeptide(L)'
;MKKTITKSKHKTAPKANHVQRVFNLIILDESGSMSNIAIQAISGLNEVFQTIGKAQKEHPGQQHFISFVTFNSTKIRTVFDRQAVRSDKEIKWTDYMPNSCTPLYDAMGESLNKLKKHVGDDDVVLVTIITDGYENASREYSGHGIKRLVAELKEKGWVFAYIGTNQDVDAVADDMGIGSRMRYQYSPEGAARMFAQERVSRKRFFDRLATHGKSIIKDKRFDYFESEEESEKEPETARDKIGDTASPSDSQEAEGKDWQEAGQEQVSSEDNEAAEGPERPKTFLGKMMNGIRAIICPKK
;
A
#
# COMPACT_ATOMS: atom_id res chain seq x y z
N MET A 1 -63.45 15.98 38.58
CA MET A 1 -62.06 15.83 38.91
C MET A 1 -61.30 15.21 37.72
N LYS A 2 -60.57 16.02 36.93
CA LYS A 2 -59.77 15.54 35.78
C LYS A 2 -58.35 15.21 36.26
N LYS A 3 -57.94 13.95 36.18
CA LYS A 3 -56.56 13.51 36.46
C LYS A 3 -55.67 13.80 35.26
N THR A 4 -54.74 14.73 35.44
CA THR A 4 -53.69 15.05 34.48
C THR A 4 -52.57 13.99 34.61
N ILE A 5 -52.37 13.20 33.54
CA ILE A 5 -51.28 12.22 33.45
C ILE A 5 -50.08 12.95 32.90
N THR A 6 -49.08 13.21 33.74
CA THR A 6 -47.77 13.75 33.35
C THR A 6 -46.92 12.62 32.75
N LYS A 7 -46.68 12.70 31.43
CA LYS A 7 -45.73 11.81 30.73
C LYS A 7 -44.28 12.13 31.17
N SER A 8 -43.69 11.23 31.92
CA SER A 8 -42.25 11.23 32.24
C SER A 8 -41.45 11.11 30.96
N LYS A 9 -40.60 12.14 30.64
CA LYS A 9 -39.61 12.08 29.59
C LYS A 9 -38.53 11.13 30.03
N HIS A 10 -38.43 9.94 29.42
CA HIS A 10 -37.27 9.07 29.55
C HIS A 10 -36.05 9.85 29.04
N LYS A 11 -35.14 10.24 29.95
CA LYS A 11 -33.78 10.64 29.62
C LYS A 11 -33.07 9.38 29.12
N THR A 12 -32.84 9.30 27.82
CA THR A 12 -31.90 8.32 27.24
C THR A 12 -30.53 8.55 27.88
N ALA A 13 -29.97 7.52 28.53
CA ALA A 13 -28.63 7.52 29.04
C ALA A 13 -27.66 7.85 27.89
N PRO A 14 -26.57 8.61 28.14
CA PRO A 14 -25.57 8.89 27.12
C PRO A 14 -25.03 7.55 26.62
N LYS A 15 -25.06 7.35 25.28
CA LYS A 15 -24.40 6.21 24.63
C LYS A 15 -22.95 6.23 25.11
N ALA A 16 -22.48 5.13 25.72
CA ALA A 16 -21.06 4.95 26.02
C ALA A 16 -20.28 5.27 24.74
N ASN A 17 -19.26 6.15 24.84
CA ASN A 17 -18.40 6.48 23.71
C ASN A 17 -17.75 5.18 23.22
N HIS A 18 -18.30 4.62 22.15
CA HIS A 18 -17.76 3.41 21.53
C HIS A 18 -16.43 3.78 20.85
N VAL A 19 -15.34 3.29 21.41
CA VAL A 19 -14.01 3.47 20.83
C VAL A 19 -13.87 2.48 19.66
N GLN A 20 -13.67 3.02 18.46
CA GLN A 20 -13.45 2.21 17.25
C GLN A 20 -12.07 1.56 17.29
N ARG A 21 -12.01 0.24 17.34
CA ARG A 21 -10.71 -0.47 17.17
C ARG A 21 -10.34 -0.50 15.70
N VAL A 22 -9.08 -0.17 15.41
CA VAL A 22 -8.51 -0.13 14.06
C VAL A 22 -7.24 -0.99 14.02
N PHE A 23 -7.30 -2.11 13.32
CA PHE A 23 -6.17 -3.01 13.14
C PHE A 23 -5.44 -2.68 11.84
N ASN A 24 -4.15 -2.40 11.94
CA ASN A 24 -3.26 -2.13 10.82
C ASN A 24 -2.38 -3.36 10.61
N LEU A 25 -2.68 -4.17 9.61
CA LEU A 25 -1.85 -5.30 9.21
C LEU A 25 -0.97 -4.88 8.03
N ILE A 26 0.33 -4.89 8.22
CA ILE A 26 1.31 -4.58 7.19
C ILE A 26 2.09 -5.87 6.89
N ILE A 27 2.03 -6.31 5.63
CA ILE A 27 2.72 -7.49 5.10
C ILE A 27 3.77 -7.00 4.13
N LEU A 28 5.04 -7.10 4.52
CA LEU A 28 6.18 -6.60 3.75
C LEU A 28 7.00 -7.77 3.21
N ASP A 29 7.22 -7.75 1.92
CA ASP A 29 8.16 -8.65 1.25
C ASP A 29 9.58 -8.47 1.81
N GLU A 30 10.21 -9.57 2.19
CA GLU A 30 11.59 -9.68 2.65
C GLU A 30 12.40 -10.58 1.69
N SER A 31 11.97 -10.69 0.41
CA SER A 31 12.70 -11.42 -0.63
C SER A 31 13.97 -10.70 -1.05
N GLY A 32 14.86 -11.41 -1.74
CA GLY A 32 16.20 -10.89 -2.08
C GLY A 32 16.20 -9.64 -2.94
N SER A 33 15.19 -9.45 -3.80
CA SER A 33 15.03 -8.25 -4.64
C SER A 33 14.84 -6.97 -3.81
N MET A 34 14.17 -7.05 -2.67
CA MET A 34 13.96 -5.91 -1.77
C MET A 34 15.25 -5.29 -1.19
N SER A 35 16.42 -5.93 -1.38
CA SER A 35 17.70 -5.47 -0.81
C SER A 35 18.07 -4.05 -1.22
N ASN A 36 17.78 -3.65 -2.47
CA ASN A 36 18.13 -2.33 -3.00
C ASN A 36 17.33 -1.19 -2.37
N ILE A 37 16.17 -1.49 -1.79
CA ILE A 37 15.27 -0.50 -1.17
C ILE A 37 15.09 -0.75 0.34
N ALA A 38 15.89 -1.61 0.94
CA ALA A 38 15.75 -2.01 2.34
C ALA A 38 15.84 -0.82 3.32
N ILE A 39 16.72 0.15 3.04
CA ILE A 39 16.86 1.39 3.84
C ILE A 39 15.54 2.16 3.83
N GLN A 40 14.98 2.37 2.64
CA GLN A 40 13.73 3.10 2.44
C GLN A 40 12.54 2.34 3.04
N ALA A 41 12.54 1.01 2.97
CA ALA A 41 11.52 0.18 3.58
C ALA A 41 11.49 0.34 5.10
N ILE A 42 12.65 0.26 5.76
CA ILE A 42 12.74 0.45 7.23
C ILE A 42 12.35 1.87 7.62
N SER A 43 12.94 2.88 6.96
CA SER A 43 12.66 4.29 7.25
C SER A 43 11.19 4.63 7.01
N GLY A 44 10.66 4.26 5.83
CA GLY A 44 9.29 4.54 5.46
C GLY A 44 8.26 3.86 6.35
N LEU A 45 8.50 2.61 6.76
CA LEU A 45 7.62 1.91 7.70
C LEU A 45 7.64 2.53 9.09
N ASN A 46 8.78 2.99 9.57
CA ASN A 46 8.85 3.72 10.83
C ASN A 46 8.03 5.00 10.79
N GLU A 47 8.04 5.72 9.66
CA GLU A 47 7.20 6.89 9.45
C GLU A 47 5.70 6.52 9.33
N VAL A 48 5.36 5.37 8.74
CA VAL A 48 3.98 4.84 8.74
C VAL A 48 3.52 4.56 10.17
N PHE A 49 4.34 3.94 11.02
CA PHE A 49 4.00 3.69 12.42
C PHE A 49 3.81 4.99 13.21
N GLN A 50 4.66 6.00 12.95
CA GLN A 50 4.49 7.33 13.54
C GLN A 50 3.17 7.99 13.09
N THR A 51 2.78 7.80 11.83
CA THR A 51 1.49 8.31 11.29
C THR A 51 0.31 7.67 12.01
N ILE A 52 0.35 6.35 12.24
CA ILE A 52 -0.69 5.64 13.00
C ILE A 52 -0.74 6.17 14.46
N GLY A 53 0.44 6.40 15.06
CA GLY A 53 0.55 6.95 16.42
C GLY A 53 0.00 8.38 16.54
N LYS A 54 0.20 9.22 15.52
CA LYS A 54 -0.37 10.57 15.46
C LYS A 54 -1.89 10.51 15.32
N ALA A 55 -2.40 9.66 14.41
CA ALA A 55 -3.83 9.50 14.20
C ALA A 55 -4.57 9.08 15.47
N GLN A 56 -4.01 8.17 16.28
CA GLN A 56 -4.60 7.79 17.57
C GLN A 56 -4.69 8.97 18.54
N LYS A 57 -3.72 9.90 18.52
CA LYS A 57 -3.75 11.11 19.36
C LYS A 57 -4.76 12.14 18.84
N GLU A 58 -4.82 12.30 17.52
CA GLU A 58 -5.73 13.23 16.84
C GLU A 58 -7.19 12.77 16.90
N HIS A 59 -7.43 11.46 16.94
CA HIS A 59 -8.76 10.84 16.96
C HIS A 59 -8.97 9.97 18.22
N PRO A 60 -9.30 10.54 19.38
CA PRO A 60 -9.48 9.80 20.64
C PRO A 60 -10.57 8.71 20.59
N GLY A 61 -11.48 8.80 19.62
CA GLY A 61 -12.49 7.77 19.32
C GLY A 61 -11.95 6.55 18.59
N GLN A 62 -10.68 6.52 18.20
CA GLN A 62 -10.02 5.39 17.55
C GLN A 62 -8.94 4.80 18.44
N GLN A 63 -8.86 3.47 18.51
CA GLN A 63 -7.78 2.73 19.15
C GLN A 63 -7.07 1.88 18.11
N HIS A 64 -5.81 2.20 17.83
CA HIS A 64 -5.03 1.55 16.79
C HIS A 64 -4.15 0.43 17.34
N PHE A 65 -4.12 -0.67 16.58
CA PHE A 65 -3.23 -1.82 16.78
C PHE A 65 -2.40 -2.06 15.53
N ILE A 66 -1.13 -2.43 15.69
CA ILE A 66 -0.22 -2.74 14.59
C ILE A 66 0.11 -4.22 14.62
N SER A 67 -0.07 -4.89 13.48
CA SER A 67 0.54 -6.17 13.15
C SER A 67 1.50 -5.94 11.98
N PHE A 68 2.76 -6.34 12.16
CA PHE A 68 3.77 -6.25 11.13
C PHE A 68 4.36 -7.61 10.86
N VAL A 69 4.29 -8.03 9.60
CA VAL A 69 4.76 -9.33 9.11
C VAL A 69 5.76 -9.11 8.00
N THR A 70 6.91 -9.77 8.08
CA THR A 70 7.85 -9.89 6.97
C THR A 70 7.86 -11.31 6.45
N PHE A 71 8.09 -11.48 5.15
CA PHE A 71 8.07 -12.81 4.55
C PHE A 71 9.10 -13.00 3.45
N ASN A 72 9.69 -14.19 3.43
CA ASN A 72 10.46 -14.76 2.32
C ASN A 72 10.31 -16.29 2.33
N SER A 73 10.89 -17.00 1.37
CA SER A 73 10.71 -18.46 1.26
C SER A 73 11.38 -19.27 2.39
N THR A 74 12.13 -18.65 3.29
CA THR A 74 12.69 -19.31 4.47
C THR A 74 11.83 -19.14 5.71
N LYS A 75 11.05 -18.05 5.79
CA LYS A 75 10.21 -17.72 6.96
C LYS A 75 9.11 -16.73 6.63
N ILE A 76 7.97 -16.88 7.29
CA ILE A 76 6.96 -15.84 7.47
C ILE A 76 7.02 -15.44 8.93
N ARG A 77 7.42 -14.19 9.22
CA ARG A 77 7.72 -13.75 10.57
C ARG A 77 6.80 -12.61 11.01
N THR A 78 6.03 -12.84 12.06
CA THR A 78 5.30 -11.77 12.74
C THR A 78 6.25 -11.01 13.65
N VAL A 79 6.64 -9.80 13.25
CA VAL A 79 7.52 -8.91 14.04
C VAL A 79 6.73 -8.21 15.15
N PHE A 80 5.54 -7.69 14.80
CA PHE A 80 4.58 -7.15 15.75
C PHE A 80 3.24 -7.88 15.59
N ASP A 81 2.62 -8.29 16.70
CA ASP A 81 1.32 -8.96 16.71
C ASP A 81 0.31 -8.14 17.51
N ARG A 82 -0.57 -7.42 16.81
CA ARG A 82 -1.65 -6.60 17.41
C ARG A 82 -1.19 -5.73 18.57
N GLN A 83 0.00 -5.17 18.42
CA GLN A 83 0.55 -4.29 19.44
C GLN A 83 -0.20 -2.97 19.45
N ALA A 84 -0.66 -2.52 20.61
CA ALA A 84 -1.17 -1.16 20.78
C ALA A 84 -0.08 -0.15 20.39
N VAL A 85 -0.49 0.90 19.70
CA VAL A 85 0.44 1.91 19.20
C VAL A 85 1.15 2.61 20.35
N ARG A 86 2.49 2.61 20.27
CA ARG A 86 3.38 3.30 21.22
C ARG A 86 4.41 4.07 20.42
N SER A 87 4.76 5.25 20.91
CA SER A 87 5.70 6.16 20.24
C SER A 87 7.15 5.64 20.14
N ASP A 88 7.48 4.59 20.89
CA ASP A 88 8.81 4.00 21.00
C ASP A 88 9.02 2.75 20.12
N LYS A 89 8.02 2.39 19.32
CA LYS A 89 8.11 1.21 18.44
C LYS A 89 8.70 1.59 17.08
N GLU A 90 9.89 1.05 16.83
CA GLU A 90 10.60 1.21 15.56
C GLU A 90 11.08 -0.16 15.05
N ILE A 91 11.12 -0.29 13.72
CA ILE A 91 11.77 -1.39 13.03
C ILE A 91 13.27 -1.09 12.98
N LYS A 92 14.07 -2.08 13.34
CA LYS A 92 15.53 -2.02 13.26
C LYS A 92 16.04 -2.84 12.07
N TRP A 93 17.28 -2.65 11.72
CA TRP A 93 17.96 -3.45 10.70
C TRP A 93 17.92 -4.96 10.95
N THR A 94 17.91 -5.37 12.22
CA THR A 94 17.78 -6.78 12.62
C THR A 94 16.38 -7.35 12.37
N ASP A 95 15.41 -6.48 12.15
CA ASP A 95 14.01 -6.85 11.93
C ASP A 95 13.64 -7.01 10.45
N TYR A 96 14.56 -6.65 9.53
CA TYR A 96 14.31 -6.73 8.10
C TYR A 96 15.60 -7.00 7.35
N MET A 97 15.76 -8.23 6.87
CA MET A 97 16.96 -8.72 6.19
C MET A 97 16.60 -9.44 4.89
N PRO A 98 16.41 -8.70 3.78
CA PRO A 98 15.98 -9.26 2.51
C PRO A 98 16.85 -10.40 1.99
N ASN A 99 16.23 -11.54 1.68
CA ASN A 99 16.85 -12.71 1.05
C ASN A 99 15.80 -13.68 0.50
N SER A 100 16.22 -14.65 -0.31
CA SER A 100 15.39 -15.74 -0.83
C SER A 100 14.24 -15.30 -1.76
N CYS A 101 13.18 -16.11 -1.88
CA CYS A 101 12.07 -15.99 -2.82
C CYS A 101 10.81 -15.42 -2.15
N THR A 102 9.74 -15.22 -2.94
CA THR A 102 8.54 -14.45 -2.58
C THR A 102 7.30 -15.37 -2.43
N PRO A 103 7.01 -15.96 -1.25
CA PRO A 103 5.78 -16.72 -0.97
C PRO A 103 4.64 -15.78 -0.54
N LEU A 104 4.18 -14.92 -1.44
CA LEU A 104 3.19 -13.87 -1.15
C LEU A 104 1.85 -14.45 -0.67
N TYR A 105 1.36 -15.51 -1.32
CA TYR A 105 0.06 -16.09 -0.97
C TYR A 105 0.10 -16.78 0.39
N ASP A 106 1.19 -17.46 0.73
CA ASP A 106 1.35 -18.06 2.07
C ASP A 106 1.39 -16.98 3.14
N ALA A 107 2.14 -15.90 2.93
CA ALA A 107 2.23 -14.78 3.85
C ALA A 107 0.88 -14.09 4.08
N MET A 108 0.12 -13.87 3.01
CA MET A 108 -1.24 -13.33 3.10
C MET A 108 -2.16 -14.31 3.85
N GLY A 109 -2.20 -15.57 3.44
CA GLY A 109 -3.09 -16.57 4.01
C GLY A 109 -2.89 -16.76 5.51
N GLU A 110 -1.64 -16.94 5.96
CA GLU A 110 -1.31 -17.06 7.37
C GLU A 110 -1.67 -15.81 8.17
N SER A 111 -1.27 -14.63 7.68
CA SER A 111 -1.47 -13.36 8.39
C SER A 111 -2.94 -13.00 8.52
N LEU A 112 -3.72 -13.15 7.44
CA LEU A 112 -5.14 -12.85 7.42
C LEU A 112 -5.92 -13.80 8.34
N ASN A 113 -5.67 -15.12 8.25
CA ASN A 113 -6.34 -16.10 9.09
C ASN A 113 -5.96 -15.97 10.58
N LYS A 114 -4.72 -15.56 10.87
CA LYS A 114 -4.28 -15.26 12.24
C LYS A 114 -5.03 -14.05 12.80
N LEU A 115 -5.06 -12.93 12.07
CA LEU A 115 -5.71 -11.71 12.54
C LEU A 115 -7.22 -11.87 12.66
N LYS A 116 -7.88 -12.56 11.71
CA LYS A 116 -9.32 -12.83 11.67
C LYS A 116 -9.88 -13.40 12.98
N LYS A 117 -9.08 -14.19 13.73
CA LYS A 117 -9.48 -14.78 15.01
C LYS A 117 -9.68 -13.76 16.14
N HIS A 118 -9.24 -12.51 15.94
CA HIS A 118 -9.20 -11.47 16.98
C HIS A 118 -10.00 -10.21 16.63
N VAL A 119 -10.54 -10.16 15.44
CA VAL A 119 -11.31 -9.03 14.90
C VAL A 119 -12.79 -9.32 15.04
N GLY A 120 -13.52 -8.38 15.64
CA GLY A 120 -14.99 -8.42 15.73
C GLY A 120 -15.66 -7.63 14.60
N ASP A 121 -16.99 -7.73 14.54
CA ASP A 121 -17.77 -7.12 13.46
C ASP A 121 -17.73 -5.57 13.46
N ASP A 122 -17.51 -4.97 14.63
CA ASP A 122 -17.40 -3.51 14.75
C ASP A 122 -16.00 -2.98 14.47
N ASP A 123 -15.00 -3.85 14.38
CA ASP A 123 -13.63 -3.44 14.15
C ASP A 123 -13.38 -3.02 12.69
N VAL A 124 -12.38 -2.18 12.50
CA VAL A 124 -11.86 -1.81 11.18
C VAL A 124 -10.50 -2.47 10.99
N VAL A 125 -10.27 -3.03 9.83
CA VAL A 125 -8.98 -3.61 9.45
C VAL A 125 -8.49 -2.98 8.16
N LEU A 126 -7.27 -2.45 8.20
CA LEU A 126 -6.54 -2.01 7.01
C LEU A 126 -5.35 -2.96 6.81
N VAL A 127 -5.36 -3.67 5.70
CA VAL A 127 -4.29 -4.57 5.26
C VAL A 127 -3.50 -3.88 4.16
N THR A 128 -2.20 -3.69 4.38
CA THR A 128 -1.28 -3.14 3.37
C THR A 128 -0.26 -4.19 3.00
N ILE A 129 -0.21 -4.56 1.73
CA ILE A 129 0.73 -5.53 1.16
C ILE A 129 1.74 -4.75 0.33
N ILE A 130 3.04 -4.95 0.60
CA ILE A 130 4.13 -4.25 -0.09
C ILE A 130 5.12 -5.30 -0.61
N THR A 131 5.32 -5.33 -1.93
CA THR A 131 6.24 -6.26 -2.59
C THR A 131 6.87 -5.61 -3.82
N ASP A 132 8.05 -6.08 -4.24
CA ASP A 132 8.70 -5.66 -5.48
C ASP A 132 8.71 -6.75 -6.56
N GLY A 133 8.13 -7.91 -6.25
CA GLY A 133 8.22 -9.09 -7.10
C GLY A 133 6.93 -9.89 -7.25
N TYR A 134 6.99 -10.85 -8.19
CA TYR A 134 5.93 -11.82 -8.39
C TYR A 134 5.93 -12.90 -7.31
N GLU A 135 4.73 -13.40 -6.99
CA GLU A 135 4.57 -14.66 -6.30
C GLU A 135 5.35 -15.80 -7.00
N ASN A 136 6.21 -16.50 -6.28
CA ASN A 136 7.04 -17.57 -6.88
C ASN A 136 7.40 -18.71 -5.94
N ALA A 137 6.91 -18.72 -4.69
CA ALA A 137 7.38 -19.67 -3.68
C ALA A 137 6.30 -20.21 -2.73
N SER A 138 5.04 -19.78 -2.84
CA SER A 138 3.94 -20.27 -1.99
C SER A 138 3.65 -21.74 -2.22
N ARG A 139 3.27 -22.44 -1.15
CA ARG A 139 3.01 -23.89 -1.13
C ARG A 139 1.67 -24.25 -0.50
N GLU A 140 1.21 -23.44 0.47
CA GLU A 140 0.01 -23.72 1.26
C GLU A 140 -1.23 -23.01 0.69
N TYR A 141 -1.05 -21.80 0.15
CA TYR A 141 -2.13 -21.00 -0.39
C TYR A 141 -1.96 -20.80 -1.89
N SER A 142 -3.06 -20.92 -2.61
CA SER A 142 -3.12 -20.57 -4.05
C SER A 142 -3.71 -19.17 -4.23
N GLY A 143 -3.43 -18.54 -5.39
CA GLY A 143 -4.03 -17.24 -5.75
C GLY A 143 -5.56 -17.27 -5.68
N HIS A 144 -6.21 -18.34 -6.18
CA HIS A 144 -7.65 -18.51 -6.07
C HIS A 144 -8.13 -18.61 -4.61
N GLY A 145 -7.37 -19.27 -3.73
CA GLY A 145 -7.65 -19.35 -2.30
C GLY A 145 -7.56 -17.97 -1.65
N ILE A 146 -6.53 -17.18 -1.98
CA ILE A 146 -6.37 -15.81 -1.51
C ILE A 146 -7.50 -14.91 -2.01
N LYS A 147 -7.86 -14.97 -3.29
CA LYS A 147 -8.98 -14.19 -3.85
C LYS A 147 -10.28 -14.41 -3.08
N ARG A 148 -10.61 -15.67 -2.77
CA ARG A 148 -11.80 -16.00 -1.97
C ARG A 148 -11.70 -15.46 -0.54
N LEU A 149 -10.54 -15.59 0.09
CA LEU A 149 -10.32 -15.08 1.45
C LEU A 149 -10.43 -13.56 1.50
N VAL A 150 -9.84 -12.86 0.54
CA VAL A 150 -9.94 -11.39 0.41
C VAL A 150 -11.40 -10.98 0.22
N ALA A 151 -12.15 -11.65 -0.67
CA ALA A 151 -13.57 -11.36 -0.88
C ALA A 151 -14.40 -11.54 0.41
N GLU A 152 -14.20 -12.67 1.12
CA GLU A 152 -14.86 -12.92 2.41
C GLU A 152 -14.59 -11.80 3.44
N LEU A 153 -13.33 -11.37 3.54
CA LEU A 153 -12.91 -10.36 4.52
C LEU A 153 -13.40 -8.95 4.13
N LYS A 154 -13.47 -8.63 2.84
CA LYS A 154 -14.07 -7.38 2.34
C LYS A 154 -15.55 -7.28 2.72
N GLU A 155 -16.31 -8.37 2.64
CA GLU A 155 -17.71 -8.40 3.11
C GLU A 155 -17.82 -8.09 4.63
N LYS A 156 -16.78 -8.37 5.41
CA LYS A 156 -16.68 -8.02 6.84
C LYS A 156 -16.18 -6.59 7.07
N GLY A 157 -15.92 -5.84 6.00
CA GLY A 157 -15.44 -4.46 6.07
C GLY A 157 -13.93 -4.34 6.29
N TRP A 158 -13.15 -5.32 5.84
CA TRP A 158 -11.70 -5.17 5.76
C TRP A 158 -11.32 -4.39 4.50
N VAL A 159 -10.35 -3.50 4.64
CA VAL A 159 -9.78 -2.71 3.55
C VAL A 159 -8.44 -3.32 3.17
N PHE A 160 -8.20 -3.45 1.86
CA PHE A 160 -6.96 -3.99 1.31
C PHE A 160 -6.32 -2.97 0.39
N ALA A 161 -5.02 -2.74 0.59
CA ALA A 161 -4.16 -1.91 -0.23
C ALA A 161 -2.97 -2.74 -0.72
N TYR A 162 -2.78 -2.81 -2.02
CA TYR A 162 -1.67 -3.51 -2.67
C TYR A 162 -0.69 -2.51 -3.27
N ILE A 163 0.59 -2.64 -2.93
CA ILE A 163 1.67 -1.77 -3.41
C ILE A 163 2.71 -2.65 -4.08
N GLY A 164 2.92 -2.44 -5.37
CA GLY A 164 3.80 -3.28 -6.17
C GLY A 164 4.68 -2.52 -7.14
N THR A 165 5.70 -3.23 -7.69
CA THR A 165 6.58 -2.75 -8.76
C THR A 165 7.09 -3.94 -9.57
N ASN A 166 7.81 -3.68 -10.68
CA ASN A 166 8.44 -4.68 -11.54
C ASN A 166 7.53 -5.79 -12.08
N GLN A 167 6.20 -5.60 -12.00
CA GLN A 167 5.18 -6.56 -12.41
C GLN A 167 3.97 -5.80 -12.95
N ASP A 168 3.04 -6.51 -13.55
CA ASP A 168 1.72 -5.95 -13.82
C ASP A 168 0.93 -5.88 -12.51
N VAL A 169 1.09 -4.75 -11.82
CA VAL A 169 0.45 -4.49 -10.51
C VAL A 169 -1.06 -4.59 -10.60
N ASP A 170 -1.64 -4.19 -11.74
CA ASP A 170 -3.08 -4.24 -11.96
C ASP A 170 -3.57 -5.69 -12.07
N ALA A 171 -2.94 -6.49 -12.92
CA ALA A 171 -3.30 -7.89 -13.07
C ALA A 171 -3.13 -8.69 -11.77
N VAL A 172 -2.01 -8.48 -11.06
CA VAL A 172 -1.76 -9.19 -9.78
C VAL A 172 -2.77 -8.80 -8.70
N ALA A 173 -3.10 -7.51 -8.58
CA ALA A 173 -4.11 -7.06 -7.63
C ALA A 173 -5.51 -7.58 -7.97
N ASP A 174 -5.89 -7.59 -9.26
CA ASP A 174 -7.16 -8.13 -9.74
C ASP A 174 -7.27 -9.64 -9.51
N ASP A 175 -6.18 -10.38 -9.69
CA ASP A 175 -6.12 -11.82 -9.39
C ASP A 175 -6.34 -12.12 -7.92
N MET A 176 -5.99 -11.21 -7.03
CA MET A 176 -6.25 -11.29 -5.60
C MET A 176 -7.58 -10.62 -5.19
N GLY A 177 -8.28 -9.94 -6.11
CA GLY A 177 -9.53 -9.21 -5.84
C GLY A 177 -9.32 -7.92 -5.05
N ILE A 178 -8.14 -7.28 -5.16
CA ILE A 178 -7.79 -6.04 -4.46
C ILE A 178 -7.93 -4.86 -5.44
N GLY A 179 -8.89 -3.96 -5.18
CA GLY A 179 -9.13 -2.77 -6.01
C GLY A 179 -8.14 -1.64 -5.73
N SER A 180 -7.88 -1.32 -4.46
CA SER A 180 -6.95 -0.25 -4.09
C SER A 180 -5.50 -0.71 -4.27
N ARG A 181 -4.85 -0.12 -5.26
CA ARG A 181 -3.50 -0.50 -5.66
C ARG A 181 -2.65 0.70 -6.03
N MET A 182 -1.35 0.61 -5.76
CA MET A 182 -0.36 1.63 -6.09
C MET A 182 0.85 0.99 -6.74
N ARG A 183 1.27 1.56 -7.87
CA ARG A 183 2.54 1.21 -8.52
C ARG A 183 3.62 2.19 -8.11
N TYR A 184 4.82 1.70 -7.83
CA TYR A 184 5.97 2.56 -7.58
C TYR A 184 7.16 2.18 -8.48
N GLN A 185 8.06 3.14 -8.70
CA GLN A 185 9.30 2.90 -9.43
C GLN A 185 10.30 2.19 -8.52
N TYR A 186 10.87 1.08 -9.00
CA TYR A 186 11.87 0.32 -8.25
C TYR A 186 13.21 1.06 -8.21
N SER A 187 13.31 1.96 -7.27
CA SER A 187 14.51 2.71 -6.91
C SER A 187 14.39 3.22 -5.47
N PRO A 188 15.49 3.60 -4.81
CA PRO A 188 15.43 4.23 -3.49
C PRO A 188 14.49 5.43 -3.43
N GLU A 189 14.55 6.31 -4.43
CA GLU A 189 13.70 7.51 -4.52
C GLU A 189 12.23 7.14 -4.78
N GLY A 190 11.99 6.13 -5.64
CA GLY A 190 10.64 5.61 -5.90
C GLY A 190 10.02 4.99 -4.65
N ALA A 191 10.79 4.20 -3.90
CA ALA A 191 10.35 3.63 -2.63
C ALA A 191 10.06 4.71 -1.58
N ALA A 192 10.91 5.73 -1.47
CA ALA A 192 10.68 6.86 -0.56
C ALA A 192 9.38 7.61 -0.90
N ARG A 193 9.13 7.89 -2.20
CA ARG A 193 7.86 8.52 -2.65
C ARG A 193 6.65 7.63 -2.36
N MET A 194 6.76 6.33 -2.60
CA MET A 194 5.71 5.35 -2.30
C MET A 194 5.30 5.39 -0.84
N PHE A 195 6.27 5.33 0.10
CA PHE A 195 5.97 5.42 1.52
C PHE A 195 5.38 6.78 1.92
N ALA A 196 5.83 7.88 1.29
CA ALA A 196 5.24 9.19 1.52
C ALA A 196 3.76 9.22 1.09
N GLN A 197 3.42 8.70 -0.09
CA GLN A 197 2.05 8.61 -0.58
C GLN A 197 1.19 7.67 0.28
N GLU A 198 1.72 6.54 0.71
CA GLU A 198 1.04 5.61 1.60
C GLU A 198 0.65 6.30 2.93
N ARG A 199 1.55 7.08 3.54
CA ARG A 199 1.24 7.84 4.76
C ARG A 199 0.13 8.87 4.57
N VAL A 200 0.11 9.57 3.43
CA VAL A 200 -0.97 10.52 3.10
C VAL A 200 -2.30 9.78 2.98
N SER A 201 -2.36 8.67 2.24
CA SER A 201 -3.56 7.86 2.09
C SER A 201 -4.03 7.28 3.42
N ARG A 202 -3.10 6.82 4.26
CA ARG A 202 -3.40 6.29 5.60
C ARG A 202 -3.98 7.34 6.54
N LYS A 203 -3.37 8.52 6.57
CA LYS A 203 -3.89 9.64 7.36
C LYS A 203 -5.30 10.00 6.91
N ARG A 204 -5.53 10.22 5.63
CA ARG A 204 -6.84 10.52 5.06
C ARG A 204 -7.88 9.45 5.41
N PHE A 205 -7.51 8.16 5.31
CA PHE A 205 -8.40 7.08 5.70
C PHE A 205 -8.84 7.18 7.16
N PHE A 206 -7.91 7.48 8.09
CA PHE A 206 -8.24 7.63 9.51
C PHE A 206 -9.09 8.88 9.79
N ASP A 207 -8.83 9.99 9.11
CA ASP A 207 -9.61 11.22 9.20
C ASP A 207 -11.06 10.98 8.72
N ARG A 208 -11.22 10.32 7.57
CA ARG A 208 -12.55 9.94 7.04
C ARG A 208 -13.26 8.95 7.96
N LEU A 209 -12.53 7.99 8.52
CA LEU A 209 -13.08 7.04 9.50
C LEU A 209 -13.57 7.76 10.78
N ALA A 210 -12.84 8.78 11.26
CA ALA A 210 -13.23 9.57 12.42
C ALA A 210 -14.50 10.38 12.16
N THR A 211 -14.67 10.91 10.94
CA THR A 211 -15.81 11.75 10.56
C THR A 211 -17.05 10.94 10.22
N HIS A 212 -16.91 9.87 9.45
CA HIS A 212 -18.02 9.12 8.85
C HIS A 212 -18.19 7.70 9.41
N GLY A 213 -17.26 7.28 10.29
CA GLY A 213 -17.26 5.93 10.82
C GLY A 213 -17.03 4.86 9.74
N LYS A 214 -17.42 3.63 10.05
CA LYS A 214 -17.23 2.46 9.17
C LYS A 214 -18.03 2.51 7.86
N SER A 215 -18.95 3.47 7.70
CA SER A 215 -19.78 3.60 6.48
C SER A 215 -18.96 3.92 5.23
N ILE A 216 -17.79 4.58 5.37
CA ILE A 216 -16.88 4.87 4.24
C ILE A 216 -16.43 3.61 3.51
N ILE A 217 -16.24 2.51 4.24
CA ILE A 217 -15.75 1.23 3.68
C ILE A 217 -16.82 0.55 2.83
N LYS A 218 -18.11 0.87 3.08
CA LYS A 218 -19.23 0.30 2.34
C LYS A 218 -19.56 1.05 1.04
N ASP A 219 -18.93 2.19 0.81
CA ASP A 219 -19.06 2.92 -0.46
C ASP A 219 -18.36 2.11 -1.56
N LYS A 220 -19.12 1.78 -2.62
CA LYS A 220 -18.56 1.02 -3.77
C LYS A 220 -17.47 1.77 -4.54
N ARG A 221 -17.41 3.10 -4.38
CA ARG A 221 -16.39 3.97 -4.99
C ARG A 221 -15.18 4.16 -4.10
N PHE A 222 -15.16 3.55 -2.91
CA PHE A 222 -14.04 3.72 -1.99
C PHE A 222 -12.76 3.12 -2.58
N ASP A 223 -11.78 3.98 -2.82
CA ASP A 223 -10.39 3.60 -3.08
C ASP A 223 -9.48 4.19 -1.98
N TYR A 224 -8.62 3.36 -1.43
CA TYR A 224 -7.68 3.77 -0.39
C TYR A 224 -6.66 4.80 -0.88
N PHE A 225 -6.26 4.73 -2.17
CA PHE A 225 -5.26 5.61 -2.78
C PHE A 225 -5.84 6.82 -3.51
N GLU A 226 -7.16 6.87 -3.73
CA GLU A 226 -7.82 7.97 -4.44
C GLU A 226 -7.56 9.32 -3.76
N SER A 227 -7.24 10.35 -4.55
CA SER A 227 -7.12 11.74 -4.07
C SER A 227 -8.52 12.38 -3.92
N GLU A 228 -8.66 13.39 -3.03
CA GLU A 228 -9.93 14.11 -2.88
C GLU A 228 -10.36 14.81 -4.17
N GLU A 229 -9.40 15.26 -4.99
CA GLU A 229 -9.66 15.91 -6.29
C GLU A 229 -10.28 14.95 -7.33
N GLU A 230 -10.08 13.64 -7.20
CA GLU A 230 -10.68 12.63 -8.06
C GLU A 230 -12.07 12.19 -7.57
N SER A 231 -12.33 12.26 -6.27
CA SER A 231 -13.61 11.86 -5.68
C SER A 231 -14.73 12.90 -5.89
N GLU A 232 -14.36 14.17 -6.14
CA GLU A 232 -15.32 15.27 -6.38
C GLU A 232 -15.71 15.43 -7.86
N LYS A 233 -15.04 14.76 -8.79
CA LYS A 233 -15.49 14.73 -10.19
C LYS A 233 -16.73 13.86 -10.29
N GLU A 234 -17.91 14.52 -10.30
CA GLU A 234 -19.18 13.88 -10.68
C GLU A 234 -19.00 13.20 -12.06
N PRO A 235 -19.59 12.00 -12.27
CA PRO A 235 -19.64 11.42 -13.58
C PRO A 235 -20.38 12.40 -14.50
N GLU A 236 -19.71 12.87 -15.54
CA GLU A 236 -20.28 13.69 -16.59
C GLU A 236 -21.44 12.88 -17.20
N THR A 237 -22.63 13.11 -16.66
CA THR A 237 -23.86 12.49 -17.13
C THR A 237 -24.05 12.89 -18.57
N ALA A 238 -24.17 11.90 -19.41
CA ALA A 238 -24.62 11.96 -20.79
C ALA A 238 -25.68 13.06 -20.97
N ARG A 239 -25.28 14.23 -21.45
CA ARG A 239 -26.17 15.23 -22.01
C ARG A 239 -26.16 15.13 -23.52
N ASP A 240 -27.31 14.75 -24.02
CA ASP A 240 -27.89 15.09 -25.29
C ASP A 240 -27.26 14.53 -26.58
N LYS A 241 -27.74 13.34 -26.93
CA LYS A 241 -28.05 13.04 -28.32
C LYS A 241 -29.38 13.73 -28.68
N ILE A 242 -29.34 14.90 -29.30
CA ILE A 242 -30.41 15.38 -30.17
C ILE A 242 -29.71 16.00 -31.39
N GLY A 243 -30.14 15.52 -32.56
CA GLY A 243 -29.54 15.69 -33.86
C GLY A 243 -29.51 17.13 -34.37
N ASP A 244 -28.71 17.32 -35.39
CA ASP A 244 -29.24 17.70 -36.68
C ASP A 244 -28.22 17.47 -37.78
N THR A 245 -28.77 17.05 -38.89
CA THR A 245 -28.21 16.77 -40.19
C THR A 245 -27.52 17.97 -40.83
N ALA A 246 -26.37 17.78 -41.47
CA ALA A 246 -26.04 18.21 -42.82
C ALA A 246 -24.57 17.97 -43.18
N SER A 247 -24.35 17.14 -44.20
CA SER A 247 -23.15 17.15 -45.06
C SER A 247 -23.45 18.06 -46.29
N PRO A 248 -22.54 18.26 -47.26
CA PRO A 248 -21.12 17.94 -47.41
C PRO A 248 -20.29 19.09 -48.05
N SER A 249 -19.04 18.93 -48.20
CA SER A 249 -18.18 19.16 -49.38
C SER A 249 -16.79 19.69 -49.10
N ASP A 250 -15.89 18.92 -49.58
CA ASP A 250 -14.78 19.16 -50.54
C ASP A 250 -13.42 19.61 -50.05
N SER A 251 -12.48 18.65 -50.25
CA SER A 251 -11.16 18.77 -50.92
C SER A 251 -10.10 19.73 -50.35
N GLN A 252 -8.94 19.24 -49.97
CA GLN A 252 -7.75 19.19 -50.81
C GLN A 252 -6.51 18.67 -50.06
N GLU A 253 -5.74 17.92 -50.82
CA GLU A 253 -4.40 17.39 -50.56
C GLU A 253 -3.34 18.48 -50.35
N ALA A 254 -2.29 18.18 -49.56
CA ALA A 254 -0.89 18.52 -49.85
C ALA A 254 0.07 17.81 -48.88
N GLU A 255 0.79 16.86 -49.41
CA GLU A 255 2.24 16.70 -49.52
C GLU A 255 3.07 17.03 -48.24
N GLY A 256 3.67 16.02 -47.70
CA GLY A 256 4.97 15.45 -47.72
C GLY A 256 6.17 16.37 -47.50
N LYS A 257 6.91 16.15 -46.39
CA LYS A 257 8.36 16.42 -46.34
C LYS A 257 9.08 15.48 -45.37
N ASP A 258 9.90 14.71 -46.00
CA ASP A 258 11.07 13.94 -45.57
C ASP A 258 12.03 14.78 -44.71
N TRP A 259 12.57 14.24 -43.64
CA TRP A 259 13.85 14.67 -43.09
C TRP A 259 14.73 13.45 -42.81
N GLN A 260 15.76 13.41 -43.64
CA GLN A 260 16.84 12.43 -43.61
C GLN A 260 17.79 12.64 -42.43
N GLU A 261 18.49 11.56 -42.14
CA GLU A 261 19.64 11.37 -41.27
C GLU A 261 20.78 12.39 -41.47
N ALA A 262 21.43 12.74 -40.38
CA ALA A 262 22.88 13.05 -40.24
C ALA A 262 23.18 13.10 -38.74
N GLY A 263 24.25 12.58 -38.21
CA GLY A 263 25.51 12.08 -38.63
C GLY A 263 26.27 11.73 -37.35
N GLN A 264 27.01 10.66 -37.39
CA GLN A 264 27.98 10.23 -36.36
C GLN A 264 29.12 11.24 -36.25
N GLU A 265 29.50 11.65 -35.02
CA GLU A 265 30.83 12.14 -34.76
C GLU A 265 31.45 11.40 -33.57
N GLN A 266 32.50 10.68 -33.87
CA GLN A 266 33.50 10.14 -32.94
C GLN A 266 34.37 11.29 -32.47
N VAL A 267 34.60 11.44 -31.16
CA VAL A 267 35.77 12.18 -30.64
C VAL A 267 36.51 11.30 -29.65
N SER A 268 37.77 11.24 -29.97
CA SER A 268 38.88 10.49 -29.37
C SER A 268 39.20 10.90 -27.95
N SER A 269 39.76 9.89 -27.24
CA SER A 269 40.52 9.95 -25.99
C SER A 269 41.57 11.09 -25.92
N GLU A 270 41.60 11.82 -24.81
CA GLU A 270 42.82 12.37 -24.26
C GLU A 270 42.78 12.42 -22.72
N ASP A 271 43.90 12.03 -22.16
CA ASP A 271 44.23 11.93 -20.75
C ASP A 271 44.11 13.23 -19.98
N ASN A 272 43.64 13.16 -18.71
CA ASN A 272 44.07 14.12 -17.70
C ASN A 272 44.16 13.51 -16.30
N GLU A 273 45.36 13.73 -15.75
CA GLU A 273 45.84 13.30 -14.47
C GLU A 273 45.10 13.84 -13.26
N ALA A 274 45.26 13.08 -12.20
CA ALA A 274 44.90 13.19 -10.82
C ALA A 274 44.81 14.59 -10.18
N ALA A 275 43.80 14.75 -9.34
CA ALA A 275 43.86 15.55 -8.12
C ALA A 275 43.21 14.75 -6.99
N GLU A 276 44.05 14.31 -6.04
CA GLU A 276 43.63 13.65 -4.80
C GLU A 276 42.88 14.65 -3.92
N GLY A 277 41.61 14.38 -3.66
CA GLY A 277 40.76 15.01 -2.63
C GLY A 277 40.59 14.08 -1.43
N PRO A 278 40.29 14.57 -0.21
CA PRO A 278 40.43 13.84 1.04
C PRO A 278 39.53 12.62 1.15
N GLU A 279 40.07 11.54 1.64
CA GLU A 279 39.42 10.25 1.90
C GLU A 279 38.18 10.40 2.78
N ARG A 280 37.03 9.97 2.25
CA ARG A 280 35.81 9.74 3.06
C ARG A 280 35.98 8.44 3.86
N PRO A 281 35.53 8.37 5.11
CA PRO A 281 35.63 7.17 5.91
C PRO A 281 34.84 6.02 5.27
N LYS A 282 35.53 4.91 5.02
CA LYS A 282 34.95 3.65 4.54
C LYS A 282 33.95 3.16 5.60
N THR A 283 32.68 3.34 5.33
CA THR A 283 31.60 2.93 6.21
C THR A 283 31.59 1.40 6.37
N PHE A 284 31.31 0.96 7.58
CA PHE A 284 31.17 -0.43 8.04
C PHE A 284 30.24 -1.31 7.17
N LEU A 285 29.45 -0.69 6.28
CA LEU A 285 28.51 -1.35 5.36
C LEU A 285 29.19 -2.19 4.27
N GLY A 286 30.39 -1.85 3.85
CA GLY A 286 31.08 -2.55 2.73
C GLY A 286 31.57 -3.96 3.05
N LYS A 287 31.65 -4.35 4.33
CA LYS A 287 32.13 -5.68 4.74
C LYS A 287 31.04 -6.73 4.93
N MET A 288 29.78 -6.34 5.06
CA MET A 288 28.66 -7.29 5.22
C MET A 288 28.09 -7.81 3.89
N MET A 289 28.33 -7.14 2.77
CA MET A 289 27.71 -7.48 1.48
C MET A 289 28.42 -8.62 0.71
N ASN A 290 29.63 -9.06 1.11
CA ASN A 290 30.39 -10.07 0.35
C ASN A 290 30.13 -11.54 0.75
N GLY A 291 29.14 -11.80 1.60
CA GLY A 291 28.84 -13.16 2.10
C GLY A 291 27.50 -13.76 1.66
N ILE A 292 26.63 -13.01 0.99
CA ILE A 292 25.31 -13.51 0.61
C ILE A 292 25.36 -13.99 -0.84
N ARG A 293 25.51 -15.31 -1.04
CA ARG A 293 25.18 -15.94 -2.32
C ARG A 293 23.69 -15.69 -2.59
N ALA A 294 23.38 -14.90 -3.62
CA ALA A 294 22.01 -14.74 -4.09
C ALA A 294 21.43 -16.13 -4.41
N ILE A 295 20.41 -16.53 -3.68
CA ILE A 295 19.62 -17.71 -4.02
C ILE A 295 18.75 -17.29 -5.20
N ILE A 296 19.13 -17.74 -6.39
CA ILE A 296 18.34 -17.50 -7.61
C ILE A 296 17.07 -18.35 -7.51
N CYS A 297 15.92 -17.70 -7.38
CA CYS A 297 14.63 -18.38 -7.45
C CYS A 297 14.41 -18.90 -8.88
N PRO A 298 14.10 -20.18 -9.09
CA PRO A 298 13.74 -20.68 -10.40
C PRO A 298 12.44 -19.99 -10.86
N LYS A 299 12.44 -19.42 -12.06
CA LYS A 299 11.20 -18.97 -12.71
C LYS A 299 10.33 -20.21 -12.95
N LYS A 300 9.11 -20.22 -12.44
CA LYS A 300 8.08 -21.19 -12.83
C LYS A 300 7.41 -20.75 -14.12
#